data_c8d3b213115a4167e5eb1c8ce1137050
#
_entry.id   c8d3b213115a4167e5eb1c8ce1137050
#
_cell.length_a   1.000
_cell.length_b   1.000
_cell.length_c   1.000
_cell.angle_alpha   90.00
_cell.angle_beta   90.00
_cell.angle_gamma   90.00
#
_symmetry.space_group_name_H-M   'P 1'
#
loop_
_entity.id
_entity.type
_entity.pdbx_description
1 polymer ?
#
loop_
_entity_poly.entity_id
_entity_poly.type
_entity_poly.pdbx_seq_one_letter_code
_entity_poly.pdbx_strand_id
1 'polypeptide(L)'
;MKGKHRVGLGALVLVLLMATVAYPVLLYTDNAFVSKWRTLYIETAMSTMSHQWLATAFIPQSIIDEVMQTRAETTELQRTAESTWNVGDVTSAIVESEEIEDDEERFYTLFNELDKKSFESYLEDHEDVLEKGWDRIAIDKCDEESDTGIRTKQGDTVLAISAKQGILIVAVKGETYRGRLAIVKDASRVELKTCEELFDVGQYIKDIAKDEDAILAINASGFIDADGVGNGGTPYGYLKVAGKELQGPYEHGYKIVGFDEDDLMQIGDSNITDNLWDAVEFGPALMVDGESKLKSASSGWGLQPRTAIGQAADKTVLMLVIDGRSTRSAGAT
;
A
#
# COMPACT_ATOMS: atom_id res chain seq x y z
N MET A 1 -43.32 30.39 -28.55
CA MET A 1 -41.85 30.31 -28.36
C MET A 1 -41.31 31.14 -27.18
N LYS A 2 -41.97 32.18 -26.67
CA LYS A 2 -41.47 33.05 -25.57
C LYS A 2 -41.44 32.41 -24.17
N GLY A 3 -42.14 31.29 -23.91
CA GLY A 3 -42.17 30.65 -22.59
C GLY A 3 -40.93 29.78 -22.28
N LYS A 4 -40.39 29.08 -23.26
CA LYS A 4 -39.22 28.18 -23.06
C LYS A 4 -37.92 28.94 -22.73
N HIS A 5 -37.73 30.16 -23.28
CA HIS A 5 -36.58 31.00 -22.96
C HIS A 5 -36.60 31.57 -21.54
N ARG A 6 -37.78 31.85 -20.97
CA ARG A 6 -37.93 32.37 -19.60
C ARG A 6 -37.65 31.28 -18.54
N VAL A 7 -38.06 30.05 -18.81
CA VAL A 7 -37.76 28.90 -17.93
C VAL A 7 -36.24 28.61 -17.94
N GLY A 8 -35.62 28.64 -19.10
CA GLY A 8 -34.18 28.44 -19.20
C GLY A 8 -33.35 29.52 -18.49
N LEU A 9 -33.75 30.80 -18.61
CA LEU A 9 -33.08 31.91 -17.91
C LEU A 9 -33.27 31.83 -16.40
N GLY A 10 -34.47 31.49 -15.92
CA GLY A 10 -34.71 31.29 -14.48
C GLY A 10 -33.93 30.15 -13.88
N ALA A 11 -33.79 29.02 -14.60
CA ALA A 11 -32.98 27.90 -14.21
C ALA A 11 -31.47 28.26 -14.15
N LEU A 12 -30.99 29.00 -15.14
CA LEU A 12 -29.60 29.48 -15.17
C LEU A 12 -29.29 30.41 -14.00
N VAL A 13 -30.17 31.37 -13.71
CA VAL A 13 -30.05 32.29 -12.56
C VAL A 13 -30.04 31.52 -11.24
N LEU A 14 -30.90 30.51 -11.10
CA LEU A 14 -30.95 29.67 -9.90
C LEU A 14 -29.62 28.87 -9.73
N VAL A 15 -29.10 28.30 -10.79
CA VAL A 15 -27.80 27.59 -10.77
C VAL A 15 -26.67 28.54 -10.39
N LEU A 16 -26.64 29.75 -10.93
CA LEU A 16 -25.61 30.75 -10.60
C LEU A 16 -25.73 31.19 -9.13
N LEU A 17 -26.98 31.42 -8.63
CA LEU A 17 -27.20 31.75 -7.21
C LEU A 17 -26.80 30.60 -6.29
N MET A 18 -27.12 29.36 -6.64
CA MET A 18 -26.65 28.19 -5.87
C MET A 18 -25.13 28.07 -5.89
N ALA A 19 -24.49 28.30 -7.04
CA ALA A 19 -23.03 28.29 -7.13
C ALA A 19 -22.37 29.39 -6.28
N THR A 20 -22.94 30.63 -6.30
CA THR A 20 -22.39 31.75 -5.50
C THR A 20 -22.51 31.54 -3.99
N VAL A 21 -23.48 30.76 -3.51
CA VAL A 21 -23.63 30.42 -2.09
C VAL A 21 -22.84 29.15 -1.75
N ALA A 22 -22.95 28.10 -2.58
CA ALA A 22 -22.31 26.82 -2.31
C ALA A 22 -20.77 26.92 -2.39
N TYR A 23 -20.24 27.71 -3.30
CA TYR A 23 -18.80 27.82 -3.48
C TYR A 23 -18.07 28.36 -2.23
N PRO A 24 -18.45 29.49 -1.60
CA PRO A 24 -17.85 29.91 -0.34
C PRO A 24 -18.05 28.90 0.81
N VAL A 25 -19.20 28.24 0.86
CA VAL A 25 -19.45 27.20 1.87
C VAL A 25 -18.48 26.05 1.70
N LEU A 26 -18.29 25.55 0.49
CA LEU A 26 -17.35 24.48 0.20
C LEU A 26 -15.89 24.85 0.54
N LEU A 27 -15.52 26.11 0.31
CA LEU A 27 -14.15 26.59 0.57
C LEU A 27 -13.87 26.91 2.04
N TYR A 28 -14.83 27.47 2.79
CA TYR A 28 -14.55 28.10 4.08
C TYR A 28 -15.32 27.49 5.27
N THR A 29 -16.17 26.48 5.04
CA THR A 29 -16.86 25.84 6.17
C THR A 29 -15.94 24.93 6.97
N ASP A 30 -16.13 24.95 8.32
CA ASP A 30 -15.49 24.03 9.26
C ASP A 30 -16.29 22.73 9.45
N ASN A 31 -17.36 22.51 8.66
CA ASN A 31 -18.10 21.27 8.72
C ASN A 31 -17.17 20.08 8.39
N ALA A 32 -17.04 19.13 9.34
CA ALA A 32 -16.07 18.04 9.26
C ALA A 32 -16.20 17.20 7.96
N PHE A 33 -17.42 16.97 7.47
CA PHE A 33 -17.65 16.24 6.22
C PHE A 33 -17.13 17.02 5.01
N VAL A 34 -17.50 18.30 4.90
CA VAL A 34 -17.08 19.15 3.77
C VAL A 34 -15.58 19.38 3.80
N SER A 35 -15.03 19.67 4.99
CA SER A 35 -13.59 19.85 5.16
C SER A 35 -12.79 18.61 4.75
N LYS A 36 -13.22 17.41 5.19
CA LYS A 36 -12.61 16.13 4.79
C LYS A 36 -12.55 15.99 3.25
N TRP A 37 -13.66 16.17 2.57
CA TRP A 37 -13.71 15.99 1.11
C TRP A 37 -12.99 17.10 0.35
N ARG A 38 -12.99 18.34 0.86
CA ARG A 38 -12.18 19.44 0.31
C ARG A 38 -10.70 19.12 0.38
N THR A 39 -10.22 18.68 1.55
CA THR A 39 -8.82 18.27 1.76
C THR A 39 -8.43 17.15 0.79
N LEU A 40 -9.20 16.08 0.74
CA LEU A 40 -8.95 14.95 -0.16
C LEU A 40 -8.93 15.37 -1.64
N TYR A 41 -9.82 16.28 -2.05
CA TYR A 41 -9.85 16.79 -3.41
C TYR A 41 -8.58 17.59 -3.74
N ILE A 42 -8.18 18.50 -2.86
CA ILE A 42 -6.96 19.34 -3.05
C ILE A 42 -5.73 18.45 -3.09
N GLU A 43 -5.53 17.58 -2.10
CA GLU A 43 -4.40 16.65 -2.05
C GLU A 43 -4.32 15.78 -3.31
N THR A 44 -5.47 15.25 -3.74
CA THR A 44 -5.53 14.39 -4.94
C THR A 44 -5.14 15.18 -6.20
N ALA A 45 -5.72 16.36 -6.41
CA ALA A 45 -5.42 17.20 -7.56
C ALA A 45 -3.95 17.63 -7.57
N MET A 46 -3.41 18.07 -6.42
CA MET A 46 -2.04 18.52 -6.28
C MET A 46 -1.00 17.41 -6.37
N SER A 47 -1.41 16.15 -6.18
CA SER A 47 -0.54 14.97 -6.31
C SER A 47 -0.48 14.41 -7.73
N THR A 48 -1.22 14.96 -8.68
CA THR A 48 -1.16 14.56 -10.09
C THR A 48 -0.23 15.47 -10.88
N MET A 49 0.51 14.91 -11.85
CA MET A 49 1.43 15.69 -12.66
C MET A 49 0.70 16.64 -13.63
N SER A 50 -0.43 16.22 -14.19
CA SER A 50 -1.11 16.96 -15.27
C SER A 50 -2.43 17.62 -14.86
N HIS A 51 -2.94 17.39 -13.64
CA HIS A 51 -4.29 17.82 -13.25
C HIS A 51 -4.32 18.79 -12.06
N GLN A 52 -3.16 19.35 -11.66
CA GLN A 52 -3.08 20.37 -10.59
C GLN A 52 -3.97 21.58 -10.85
N TRP A 53 -4.23 21.88 -12.12
CA TRP A 53 -5.12 22.97 -12.53
C TRP A 53 -6.56 22.79 -12.01
N LEU A 54 -6.99 21.56 -11.72
CA LEU A 54 -8.31 21.31 -11.11
C LEU A 54 -8.44 21.95 -9.74
N ALA A 55 -7.36 22.05 -8.99
CA ALA A 55 -7.33 22.80 -7.73
C ALA A 55 -6.97 24.28 -7.97
N THR A 56 -5.86 24.57 -8.66
CA THR A 56 -5.30 25.94 -8.78
C THR A 56 -6.16 26.90 -9.57
N ALA A 57 -7.04 26.42 -10.48
CA ALA A 57 -7.95 27.27 -11.24
C ALA A 57 -9.18 27.72 -10.44
N PHE A 58 -9.57 26.97 -9.41
CA PHE A 58 -10.85 27.17 -8.73
C PHE A 58 -10.73 27.38 -7.22
N ILE A 59 -9.56 27.11 -6.62
CA ILE A 59 -9.36 27.22 -5.16
C ILE A 59 -8.27 28.26 -4.89
N PRO A 60 -8.50 29.20 -3.94
CA PRO A 60 -7.49 30.16 -3.53
C PRO A 60 -6.21 29.47 -3.07
N GLN A 61 -5.06 30.00 -3.46
CA GLN A 61 -3.76 29.43 -3.13
C GLN A 61 -3.57 29.26 -1.60
N SER A 62 -4.08 30.19 -0.79
CA SER A 62 -3.99 30.10 0.67
C SER A 62 -4.67 28.86 1.25
N ILE A 63 -5.77 28.40 0.67
CA ILE A 63 -6.45 27.17 1.09
C ILE A 63 -5.68 25.94 0.63
N ILE A 64 -5.10 25.99 -0.58
CA ILE A 64 -4.23 24.92 -1.08
C ILE A 64 -3.00 24.79 -0.18
N ASP A 65 -2.36 25.89 0.16
CA ASP A 65 -1.16 25.90 1.03
C ASP A 65 -1.46 25.36 2.42
N GLU A 66 -2.59 25.73 3.01
CA GLU A 66 -3.05 25.21 4.31
C GLU A 66 -3.23 23.69 4.27
N VAL A 67 -3.91 23.17 3.25
CA VAL A 67 -4.10 21.72 3.07
C VAL A 67 -2.78 21.00 2.84
N MET A 68 -1.91 21.55 2.01
CA MET A 68 -0.60 20.94 1.68
C MET A 68 0.41 21.04 2.82
N GLN A 69 0.14 21.82 3.87
CA GLN A 69 1.00 21.89 5.07
C GLN A 69 1.15 20.52 5.73
N THR A 70 0.08 19.71 5.80
CA THR A 70 0.13 18.34 6.34
C THR A 70 1.19 17.49 5.65
N ARG A 71 1.31 17.62 4.33
CA ARG A 71 2.36 16.93 3.54
C ARG A 71 3.76 17.43 3.91
N ALA A 72 3.93 18.75 4.07
CA ALA A 72 5.20 19.33 4.48
C ALA A 72 5.61 18.86 5.88
N GLU A 73 4.67 18.84 6.83
CA GLU A 73 4.91 18.35 8.20
C GLU A 73 5.21 16.85 8.21
N THR A 74 4.53 16.03 7.38
CA THR A 74 4.85 14.60 7.21
C THR A 74 6.26 14.46 6.63
N THR A 75 6.63 15.26 5.63
CA THR A 75 8.00 15.24 5.06
C THR A 75 9.05 15.54 6.12
N GLU A 76 8.80 16.46 7.04
CA GLU A 76 9.72 16.74 8.14
C GLU A 76 9.87 15.56 9.11
N LEU A 77 8.78 14.84 9.42
CA LEU A 77 8.83 13.61 10.24
C LEU A 77 9.66 12.50 9.56
N GLN A 78 9.69 12.47 8.23
CA GLN A 78 10.47 11.48 7.48
C GLN A 78 11.99 11.64 7.70
N ARG A 79 12.48 12.85 8.00
CA ARG A 79 13.92 13.10 8.19
C ARG A 79 14.51 12.28 9.32
N THR A 80 13.72 11.97 10.35
CA THR A 80 14.14 11.19 11.51
C THR A 80 13.70 9.74 11.46
N ALA A 81 13.10 9.30 10.36
CA ALA A 81 12.66 7.92 10.20
C ALA A 81 13.88 7.01 9.95
N GLU A 82 14.26 6.26 10.98
CA GLU A 82 15.36 5.28 10.93
C GLU A 82 14.98 4.12 11.83
N SER A 83 15.09 2.89 11.33
CA SER A 83 14.76 1.69 12.09
C SER A 83 15.92 1.27 13.00
N THR A 84 15.56 0.71 14.16
CA THR A 84 16.53 0.27 15.18
C THR A 84 16.23 -1.18 15.60
N TRP A 85 16.41 -2.13 14.68
CA TRP A 85 16.24 -3.54 15.01
C TRP A 85 17.33 -4.02 15.98
N ASN A 86 16.90 -4.69 17.06
CA ASN A 86 17.80 -5.46 17.94
C ASN A 86 17.74 -6.92 17.50
N VAL A 87 18.66 -7.33 16.66
CA VAL A 87 18.73 -8.65 16.01
C VAL A 87 18.75 -9.83 17.00
N GLY A 88 19.11 -9.61 18.27
CA GLY A 88 19.23 -10.67 19.28
C GLY A 88 17.90 -11.22 19.81
N ASP A 89 16.76 -10.53 19.59
CA ASP A 89 15.50 -10.83 20.25
C ASP A 89 14.37 -11.26 19.27
N VAL A 90 14.67 -11.42 17.98
CA VAL A 90 13.66 -11.68 16.96
C VAL A 90 13.59 -13.16 16.60
N THR A 91 12.54 -13.84 17.06
CA THR A 91 12.21 -15.21 16.62
C THR A 91 11.18 -15.11 15.49
N SER A 92 11.43 -15.78 14.36
CA SER A 92 10.47 -15.76 13.26
C SER A 92 9.27 -16.65 13.54
N ALA A 93 8.10 -16.29 13.02
CA ALA A 93 6.87 -17.07 13.14
C ALA A 93 7.03 -18.51 12.61
N ILE A 94 7.87 -18.71 11.59
CA ILE A 94 8.19 -20.04 11.07
C ILE A 94 8.94 -20.87 12.09
N VAL A 95 10.02 -20.34 12.70
CA VAL A 95 10.82 -21.07 13.69
C VAL A 95 9.97 -21.47 14.89
N GLU A 96 9.12 -20.55 15.40
CA GLU A 96 8.18 -20.87 16.48
C GLU A 96 7.23 -22.01 16.10
N SER A 97 6.72 -22.02 14.86
CA SER A 97 5.80 -23.06 14.39
C SER A 97 6.48 -24.42 14.19
N GLU A 98 7.73 -24.46 13.77
CA GLU A 98 8.48 -25.70 13.51
C GLU A 98 8.79 -26.50 14.79
N GLU A 99 8.80 -25.86 15.96
CA GLU A 99 8.98 -26.52 17.25
C GLU A 99 7.74 -27.29 17.73
N ILE A 100 6.59 -27.13 17.05
CA ILE A 100 5.30 -27.71 17.42
C ILE A 100 5.11 -29.05 16.68
N GLU A 101 4.90 -30.15 17.43
CA GLU A 101 4.68 -31.47 16.84
C GLU A 101 3.26 -31.67 16.28
N ASP A 102 2.23 -31.07 16.90
CA ASP A 102 0.85 -31.15 16.43
C ASP A 102 0.61 -30.28 15.21
N ASP A 103 0.17 -30.88 14.10
CA ASP A 103 0.02 -30.20 12.81
C ASP A 103 -1.07 -29.12 12.83
N GLU A 104 -2.16 -29.32 13.57
CA GLU A 104 -3.22 -28.32 13.72
C GLU A 104 -2.71 -27.13 14.54
N GLU A 105 -2.07 -27.38 15.68
CA GLU A 105 -1.51 -26.34 16.53
C GLU A 105 -0.43 -25.56 15.78
N ARG A 106 0.44 -26.26 15.04
CA ARG A 106 1.44 -25.64 14.16
C ARG A 106 0.81 -24.72 13.14
N PHE A 107 -0.24 -25.14 12.46
CA PHE A 107 -0.95 -24.34 11.47
C PHE A 107 -1.53 -23.04 12.08
N TYR A 108 -2.18 -23.12 13.23
CA TYR A 108 -2.76 -21.92 13.87
C TYR A 108 -1.69 -21.03 14.54
N THR A 109 -0.54 -21.57 14.88
CA THR A 109 0.62 -20.76 15.33
C THR A 109 1.22 -20.01 14.16
N LEU A 110 1.43 -20.68 13.03
CA LEU A 110 1.93 -20.05 11.81
C LEU A 110 0.97 -18.97 11.30
N PHE A 111 -0.32 -19.26 11.24
CA PHE A 111 -1.36 -18.32 10.80
C PHE A 111 -2.13 -17.75 11.99
N ASN A 112 -1.41 -17.14 12.91
CA ASN A 112 -1.96 -16.59 14.13
C ASN A 112 -2.95 -15.43 13.93
N GLU A 113 -3.05 -14.88 12.72
CA GLU A 113 -4.04 -13.87 12.31
C GLU A 113 -5.43 -14.46 12.10
N LEU A 114 -5.55 -15.78 11.83
CA LEU A 114 -6.82 -16.41 11.54
C LEU A 114 -7.75 -16.44 12.75
N ASP A 115 -9.01 -16.16 12.52
CA ASP A 115 -10.09 -16.52 13.44
C ASP A 115 -10.39 -18.01 13.31
N LYS A 116 -9.95 -18.78 14.31
CA LYS A 116 -10.06 -20.25 14.34
C LYS A 116 -11.49 -20.72 14.08
N LYS A 117 -12.47 -20.07 14.70
CA LYS A 117 -13.89 -20.46 14.60
C LYS A 117 -14.44 -20.30 13.18
N SER A 118 -14.10 -19.22 12.50
CA SER A 118 -14.53 -19.00 11.12
C SER A 118 -13.89 -20.00 10.16
N PHE A 119 -12.63 -20.35 10.41
CA PHE A 119 -11.93 -21.34 9.61
C PHE A 119 -12.43 -22.77 9.83
N GLU A 120 -12.70 -23.17 11.08
CA GLU A 120 -13.33 -24.46 11.41
C GLU A 120 -14.69 -24.59 10.71
N SER A 121 -15.52 -23.53 10.74
CA SER A 121 -16.81 -23.53 10.02
C SER A 121 -16.64 -23.69 8.50
N TYR A 122 -15.60 -23.08 7.93
CA TYR A 122 -15.29 -23.28 6.51
C TYR A 122 -14.91 -24.74 6.21
N LEU A 123 -14.12 -25.37 7.09
CA LEU A 123 -13.69 -26.77 6.92
C LEU A 123 -14.86 -27.77 7.05
N GLU A 124 -15.90 -27.46 7.85
CA GLU A 124 -17.13 -28.28 7.94
C GLU A 124 -17.85 -28.35 6.57
N ASP A 125 -17.82 -27.28 5.78
CA ASP A 125 -18.42 -27.22 4.45
C ASP A 125 -17.47 -27.67 3.32
N HIS A 126 -16.17 -27.84 3.63
CA HIS A 126 -15.09 -28.13 2.66
C HIS A 126 -14.13 -29.19 3.22
N GLU A 127 -14.63 -30.38 3.50
CA GLU A 127 -13.86 -31.47 4.12
C GLU A 127 -12.63 -31.89 3.29
N ASP A 128 -12.67 -31.71 1.97
CA ASP A 128 -11.59 -32.01 1.03
C ASP A 128 -10.32 -31.17 1.26
N VAL A 129 -10.43 -30.03 1.90
CA VAL A 129 -9.30 -29.12 2.19
C VAL A 129 -8.28 -29.78 3.13
N LEU A 130 -8.76 -30.63 4.07
CA LEU A 130 -7.90 -31.35 5.02
C LEU A 130 -7.47 -32.75 4.56
N GLU A 131 -7.95 -33.27 3.44
CA GLU A 131 -7.61 -34.62 2.97
C GLU A 131 -6.11 -34.89 2.87
N LYS A 132 -5.31 -33.82 2.62
CA LYS A 132 -3.84 -33.91 2.44
C LYS A 132 -3.05 -33.50 3.69
N GLY A 133 -3.75 -33.14 4.77
CA GLY A 133 -3.16 -32.68 6.02
C GLY A 133 -3.04 -31.14 6.12
N TRP A 134 -2.82 -30.67 7.35
CA TRP A 134 -2.75 -29.26 7.70
C TRP A 134 -1.62 -28.51 6.98
N ASP A 135 -0.48 -29.15 6.74
CA ASP A 135 0.67 -28.62 6.04
C ASP A 135 0.45 -28.43 4.52
N ARG A 136 -0.64 -29.00 4.00
CA ARG A 136 -1.03 -28.98 2.59
C ARG A 136 -2.27 -28.16 2.29
N ILE A 137 -2.82 -27.47 3.27
CA ILE A 137 -3.95 -26.57 3.08
C ILE A 137 -3.60 -25.55 1.99
N ALA A 138 -4.43 -25.51 0.95
CA ALA A 138 -4.32 -24.60 -0.17
C ALA A 138 -5.71 -24.10 -0.57
N ILE A 139 -5.98 -22.84 -0.31
CA ILE A 139 -7.22 -22.13 -0.68
C ILE A 139 -6.80 -20.94 -1.50
N ASP A 140 -7.38 -20.76 -2.69
CA ASP A 140 -7.17 -19.58 -3.51
C ASP A 140 -8.51 -19.12 -4.12
N LYS A 141 -8.98 -18.00 -3.62
CA LYS A 141 -10.20 -17.30 -4.04
C LYS A 141 -9.91 -15.84 -4.39
N CYS A 142 -8.67 -15.53 -4.73
CA CYS A 142 -8.25 -14.15 -5.03
C CYS A 142 -8.97 -13.56 -6.23
N ASP A 143 -9.32 -14.37 -7.22
CA ASP A 143 -10.01 -13.93 -8.43
C ASP A 143 -11.55 -13.94 -8.30
N GLU A 144 -12.08 -14.56 -7.25
CA GLU A 144 -13.51 -14.61 -7.00
C GLU A 144 -13.96 -13.35 -6.22
N GLU A 145 -15.09 -12.77 -6.58
CA GLU A 145 -15.70 -11.67 -5.81
C GLU A 145 -16.51 -12.19 -4.59
N SER A 146 -16.52 -13.50 -4.36
CA SER A 146 -17.29 -14.15 -3.30
C SER A 146 -16.56 -14.12 -1.96
N ASP A 147 -17.35 -13.95 -0.90
CA ASP A 147 -16.87 -14.06 0.47
C ASP A 147 -16.60 -15.53 0.83
N THR A 148 -15.39 -15.87 1.23
CA THR A 148 -15.02 -17.23 1.65
C THR A 148 -15.67 -17.66 2.97
N GLY A 149 -16.14 -16.72 3.80
CA GLY A 149 -16.55 -16.98 5.17
C GLY A 149 -15.38 -17.02 6.17
N ILE A 150 -14.15 -17.23 5.71
CA ILE A 150 -12.96 -17.24 6.55
C ILE A 150 -12.60 -15.80 6.94
N ARG A 151 -12.27 -15.57 8.20
CA ARG A 151 -11.93 -14.25 8.75
C ARG A 151 -10.58 -14.25 9.44
N THR A 152 -9.99 -13.06 9.48
CA THR A 152 -8.94 -12.76 10.47
C THR A 152 -9.57 -12.47 11.84
N LYS A 153 -8.75 -12.43 12.89
CA LYS A 153 -9.18 -12.00 14.24
C LYS A 153 -9.71 -10.56 14.26
N GLN A 154 -9.35 -9.73 13.29
CA GLN A 154 -9.84 -8.36 13.10
C GLN A 154 -11.14 -8.31 12.28
N GLY A 155 -11.57 -9.44 11.69
CA GLY A 155 -12.80 -9.55 10.94
C GLY A 155 -12.66 -9.36 9.41
N ASP A 156 -11.43 -9.19 8.91
CA ASP A 156 -11.18 -9.08 7.48
C ASP A 156 -11.34 -10.44 6.78
N THR A 157 -11.80 -10.42 5.53
CA THR A 157 -12.00 -11.65 4.75
C THR A 157 -10.67 -12.21 4.27
N VAL A 158 -10.43 -13.47 4.57
CA VAL A 158 -9.30 -14.24 4.02
C VAL A 158 -9.65 -14.73 2.62
N LEU A 159 -8.81 -14.44 1.63
CA LEU A 159 -8.99 -14.83 0.24
C LEU A 159 -8.19 -16.06 -0.17
N ALA A 160 -7.00 -16.21 0.37
CA ALA A 160 -6.14 -17.35 0.09
C ALA A 160 -5.32 -17.75 1.30
N ILE A 161 -5.05 -19.05 1.41
CA ILE A 161 -4.14 -19.65 2.38
C ILE A 161 -3.28 -20.67 1.64
N SER A 162 -1.98 -20.61 1.81
CA SER A 162 -1.05 -21.64 1.38
C SER A 162 -0.17 -22.04 2.56
N ALA A 163 -0.54 -23.13 3.23
CA ALA A 163 0.21 -23.63 4.38
C ALA A 163 1.66 -23.97 3.99
N LYS A 164 1.83 -24.66 2.86
CA LYS A 164 3.16 -25.02 2.33
C LYS A 164 4.06 -23.81 2.09
N GLN A 165 3.48 -22.67 1.69
CA GLN A 165 4.24 -21.48 1.34
C GLN A 165 4.32 -20.46 2.48
N GLY A 166 3.59 -20.68 3.59
CA GLY A 166 3.50 -19.71 4.67
C GLY A 166 2.87 -18.37 4.21
N ILE A 167 1.86 -18.43 3.33
CA ILE A 167 1.23 -17.23 2.75
C ILE A 167 -0.25 -17.18 3.09
N LEU A 168 -0.70 -16.03 3.58
CA LEU A 168 -2.09 -15.68 3.79
C LEU A 168 -2.42 -14.41 2.99
N ILE A 169 -3.51 -14.41 2.23
CA ILE A 169 -3.98 -13.22 1.52
C ILE A 169 -5.33 -12.78 2.06
N VAL A 170 -5.40 -11.51 2.43
CA VAL A 170 -6.56 -10.89 3.07
C VAL A 170 -7.10 -9.77 2.21
N ALA A 171 -8.43 -9.70 2.07
CA ALA A 171 -9.09 -8.54 1.48
C ALA A 171 -9.10 -7.40 2.48
N VAL A 172 -8.56 -6.25 2.07
CA VAL A 172 -8.63 -5.02 2.86
C VAL A 172 -9.63 -4.04 2.23
N LYS A 173 -10.42 -3.39 3.08
CA LYS A 173 -11.48 -2.50 2.62
C LYS A 173 -11.62 -1.30 3.55
N GLY A 174 -11.66 -0.12 2.96
CA GLY A 174 -11.99 1.13 3.65
C GLY A 174 -13.14 1.87 2.98
N GLU A 175 -13.41 3.08 3.43
CA GLU A 175 -14.49 3.92 2.90
C GLU A 175 -14.32 4.22 1.40
N THR A 176 -13.07 4.45 0.96
CA THR A 176 -12.75 4.89 -0.39
C THR A 176 -11.94 3.87 -1.19
N TYR A 177 -11.54 2.74 -0.58
CA TYR A 177 -10.62 1.81 -1.20
C TYR A 177 -10.96 0.35 -0.97
N ARG A 178 -10.43 -0.46 -1.87
CA ARG A 178 -10.31 -1.92 -1.75
C ARG A 178 -8.88 -2.31 -2.11
N GLY A 179 -8.41 -3.38 -1.51
CA GLY A 179 -7.06 -3.87 -1.74
C GLY A 179 -6.88 -5.30 -1.26
N ARG A 180 -5.66 -5.76 -1.34
CA ARG A 180 -5.21 -7.06 -0.84
C ARG A 180 -3.95 -6.88 -0.02
N LEU A 181 -3.92 -7.56 1.10
CA LEU A 181 -2.74 -7.68 1.96
C LEU A 181 -2.26 -9.13 1.90
N ALA A 182 -1.05 -9.33 1.43
CA ALA A 182 -0.37 -10.60 1.58
C ALA A 182 0.49 -10.57 2.85
N ILE A 183 0.38 -11.63 3.64
CA ILE A 183 1.12 -11.90 4.86
C ILE A 183 2.03 -13.06 4.55
N VAL A 184 3.33 -12.82 4.47
CA VAL A 184 4.36 -13.79 4.11
C VAL A 184 5.18 -14.11 5.35
N LYS A 185 5.07 -15.35 5.84
CA LYS A 185 5.65 -15.77 7.11
C LYS A 185 7.16 -15.96 7.07
N ASP A 186 7.68 -16.27 5.90
CA ASP A 186 9.11 -16.51 5.66
C ASP A 186 9.72 -15.33 4.89
N ALA A 187 10.40 -14.46 5.62
CA ALA A 187 11.05 -13.29 5.05
C ALA A 187 12.19 -13.65 4.08
N SER A 188 12.86 -14.79 4.29
CA SER A 188 13.96 -15.25 3.42
C SER A 188 13.54 -15.55 1.98
N ARG A 189 12.22 -15.63 1.73
CA ARG A 189 11.63 -15.87 0.41
C ARG A 189 11.22 -14.58 -0.32
N VAL A 190 11.47 -13.44 0.30
CA VAL A 190 11.15 -12.13 -0.28
C VAL A 190 12.42 -11.55 -0.91
N GLU A 191 12.40 -11.40 -2.22
CA GLU A 191 13.53 -10.92 -3.00
C GLU A 191 13.13 -9.72 -3.87
N LEU A 192 14.07 -8.81 -4.10
CA LEU A 192 13.91 -7.73 -5.06
C LEU A 192 14.39 -8.16 -6.44
N LYS A 193 13.57 -7.94 -7.45
CA LYS A 193 13.91 -8.22 -8.85
C LYS A 193 13.75 -6.97 -9.71
N THR A 194 14.46 -6.94 -10.83
CA THR A 194 14.38 -5.87 -11.84
C THR A 194 13.88 -6.41 -13.17
N CYS A 195 13.48 -5.50 -14.06
CA CYS A 195 13.25 -5.86 -15.46
C CYS A 195 14.57 -6.24 -16.16
N GLU A 196 14.48 -7.05 -17.22
CA GLU A 196 15.64 -7.50 -18.00
C GLU A 196 16.44 -6.33 -18.60
N GLU A 197 15.74 -5.34 -19.18
CA GLU A 197 16.34 -4.18 -19.83
C GLU A 197 16.35 -2.95 -18.88
N LEU A 198 16.86 -3.16 -17.65
CA LEU A 198 16.98 -2.09 -16.67
C LEU A 198 17.76 -0.90 -17.24
N PHE A 199 17.26 0.31 -17.00
CA PHE A 199 17.70 1.62 -17.54
C PHE A 199 17.33 1.89 -18.99
N ASP A 200 16.76 0.92 -19.71
CA ASP A 200 16.27 1.10 -21.08
C ASP A 200 14.73 1.03 -21.11
N VAL A 201 14.12 -0.14 -20.87
CA VAL A 201 12.67 -0.30 -20.90
C VAL A 201 12.15 -1.09 -19.70
N GLY A 202 11.04 -0.64 -19.12
CA GLY A 202 10.36 -1.33 -18.01
C GLY A 202 9.55 -2.53 -18.47
N GLN A 203 9.30 -3.44 -17.54
CA GLN A 203 8.53 -4.65 -17.71
C GLN A 203 7.34 -4.64 -16.75
N TYR A 204 6.21 -5.25 -17.12
CA TYR A 204 5.10 -5.39 -16.18
C TYR A 204 5.45 -6.38 -15.07
N ILE A 205 5.02 -6.08 -13.85
CA ILE A 205 5.26 -6.93 -12.67
C ILE A 205 4.84 -8.39 -12.90
N LYS A 206 3.69 -8.61 -13.57
CA LYS A 206 3.20 -9.95 -13.89
C LYS A 206 4.16 -10.75 -14.78
N ASP A 207 4.89 -10.06 -15.65
CA ASP A 207 5.83 -10.70 -16.58
C ASP A 207 7.15 -11.00 -15.83
N ILE A 208 7.65 -10.06 -15.02
CA ILE A 208 8.78 -10.31 -14.09
C ILE A 208 8.47 -11.50 -13.16
N ALA A 209 7.28 -11.49 -12.53
CA ALA A 209 6.87 -12.56 -11.63
C ALA A 209 6.85 -13.94 -12.31
N LYS A 210 6.42 -13.99 -13.58
CA LYS A 210 6.42 -15.21 -14.37
C LYS A 210 7.83 -15.68 -14.74
N ASP A 211 8.69 -14.75 -15.11
CA ASP A 211 10.07 -15.06 -15.50
C ASP A 211 10.89 -15.58 -14.30
N GLU A 212 10.59 -15.06 -13.10
CA GLU A 212 11.21 -15.46 -11.84
C GLU A 212 10.50 -16.63 -11.11
N ASP A 213 9.46 -17.24 -11.70
CA ASP A 213 8.60 -18.27 -11.07
C ASP A 213 8.06 -17.85 -9.70
N ALA A 214 7.77 -16.55 -9.55
CA ALA A 214 7.28 -15.99 -8.29
C ALA A 214 5.78 -16.27 -8.08
N ILE A 215 5.41 -16.64 -6.85
CA ILE A 215 4.02 -16.92 -6.46
C ILE A 215 3.25 -15.61 -6.25
N LEU A 216 3.95 -14.58 -5.76
CA LEU A 216 3.41 -13.29 -5.40
C LEU A 216 4.41 -12.21 -5.80
N ALA A 217 3.93 -11.10 -6.32
CA ALA A 217 4.76 -9.94 -6.61
C ALA A 217 3.99 -8.62 -6.44
N ILE A 218 4.69 -7.59 -5.99
CA ILE A 218 4.22 -6.21 -5.94
C ILE A 218 5.27 -5.29 -6.56
N ASN A 219 4.89 -4.08 -6.97
CA ASN A 219 5.88 -3.08 -7.34
C ASN A 219 6.64 -2.57 -6.10
N ALA A 220 7.91 -2.24 -6.26
CA ALA A 220 8.76 -1.79 -5.16
C ALA A 220 9.02 -0.28 -5.20
N SER A 221 9.86 0.24 -6.10
CA SER A 221 10.17 1.66 -6.20
C SER A 221 9.32 2.39 -7.26
N GLY A 222 9.51 3.70 -7.38
CA GLY A 222 9.08 4.46 -8.54
C GLY A 222 10.05 4.34 -9.71
N PHE A 223 9.69 4.97 -10.82
CA PHE A 223 10.57 5.14 -11.98
C PHE A 223 10.50 6.57 -12.48
N ILE A 224 11.49 6.98 -13.26
CA ILE A 224 11.53 8.32 -13.86
C ILE A 224 10.45 8.39 -14.94
N ASP A 225 9.51 9.29 -14.75
CA ASP A 225 8.34 9.50 -15.61
C ASP A 225 8.20 10.99 -15.94
N ALA A 226 9.16 11.49 -16.71
CA ALA A 226 9.14 12.87 -17.13
C ALA A 226 7.89 13.15 -17.97
N ASP A 227 7.08 14.13 -17.54
CA ASP A 227 5.85 14.56 -18.22
C ASP A 227 4.80 13.45 -18.41
N GLY A 228 4.85 12.36 -17.65
CA GLY A 228 3.92 11.24 -17.74
C GLY A 228 4.11 10.35 -18.97
N VAL A 229 5.30 10.33 -19.56
CA VAL A 229 5.65 9.55 -20.75
C VAL A 229 6.83 8.61 -20.53
N GLY A 230 7.19 8.32 -19.28
CA GLY A 230 8.24 7.38 -18.93
C GLY A 230 7.91 5.96 -19.38
N ASN A 231 8.94 5.20 -19.77
CA ASN A 231 8.81 3.81 -20.20
C ASN A 231 9.01 2.79 -19.07
N GLY A 232 9.23 3.27 -17.82
CA GLY A 232 9.39 2.42 -16.64
C GLY A 232 10.76 1.76 -16.48
N GLY A 233 11.70 1.98 -17.39
CA GLY A 233 13.01 1.30 -17.36
C GLY A 233 14.00 1.91 -16.38
N THR A 234 13.91 3.20 -16.07
CA THR A 234 14.86 3.89 -15.19
C THR A 234 14.27 4.05 -13.78
N PRO A 235 14.84 3.36 -12.76
CA PRO A 235 14.37 3.48 -11.38
C PRO A 235 14.52 4.89 -10.83
N TYR A 236 13.65 5.26 -9.89
CA TYR A 236 13.78 6.49 -9.13
C TYR A 236 14.51 6.22 -7.81
N GLY A 237 15.68 6.87 -7.64
CA GLY A 237 16.47 6.77 -6.41
C GLY A 237 17.32 5.52 -6.29
N TYR A 238 17.69 5.17 -5.06
CA TYR A 238 18.58 4.05 -4.75
C TYR A 238 18.02 2.70 -5.20
N LEU A 239 18.91 1.87 -5.75
CA LEU A 239 18.59 0.49 -6.12
C LEU A 239 19.78 -0.43 -5.83
N LYS A 240 19.57 -1.43 -4.98
CA LYS A 240 20.51 -2.52 -4.69
C LYS A 240 19.77 -3.85 -4.80
N VAL A 241 20.32 -4.80 -5.54
CA VAL A 241 19.71 -6.11 -5.76
C VAL A 241 20.76 -7.19 -5.55
N ALA A 242 20.46 -8.17 -4.72
CA ALA A 242 21.35 -9.28 -4.36
C ALA A 242 22.76 -8.80 -3.96
N GLY A 243 22.81 -7.81 -3.09
CA GLY A 243 24.06 -7.21 -2.60
C GLY A 243 24.76 -6.27 -3.58
N LYS A 244 24.27 -6.13 -4.81
CA LYS A 244 24.89 -5.28 -5.83
C LYS A 244 24.15 -3.95 -5.98
N GLU A 245 24.83 -2.84 -5.72
CA GLU A 245 24.32 -1.51 -6.03
C GLU A 245 24.24 -1.31 -7.55
N LEU A 246 23.05 -0.99 -8.05
CA LEU A 246 22.77 -0.72 -9.46
C LEU A 246 22.57 0.76 -9.73
N GLN A 247 22.07 1.51 -8.74
CA GLN A 247 21.90 2.97 -8.82
C GLN A 247 22.08 3.58 -7.43
N GLY A 248 22.80 4.69 -7.35
CA GLY A 248 23.01 5.44 -6.11
C GLY A 248 21.75 6.24 -5.69
N PRO A 249 21.72 6.74 -4.43
CA PRO A 249 20.59 7.49 -3.90
C PRO A 249 20.43 8.85 -4.58
N TYR A 250 19.18 9.34 -4.61
CA TYR A 250 18.91 10.74 -4.94
C TYR A 250 18.93 11.60 -3.67
N GLU A 251 19.36 12.86 -3.81
CA GLU A 251 19.44 13.82 -2.69
C GLU A 251 18.06 14.34 -2.21
N HIS A 252 16.94 13.68 -2.51
CA HIS A 252 15.61 14.31 -2.49
C HIS A 252 14.64 13.82 -1.43
N GLY A 253 15.11 13.17 -0.37
CA GLY A 253 14.32 13.08 0.85
C GLY A 253 13.34 11.91 0.96
N TYR A 254 13.43 10.90 0.12
CA TYR A 254 12.85 9.60 0.42
C TYR A 254 13.82 8.78 1.26
N LYS A 255 13.29 7.81 2.00
CA LYS A 255 14.10 6.88 2.76
C LYS A 255 14.47 5.69 1.88
N ILE A 256 15.62 5.10 2.17
CA ILE A 256 15.99 3.79 1.66
C ILE A 256 15.32 2.76 2.55
N VAL A 257 14.68 1.78 1.92
CA VAL A 257 14.08 0.63 2.56
C VAL A 257 14.58 -0.63 1.91
N GLY A 258 14.94 -1.62 2.70
CA GLY A 258 15.47 -2.88 2.18
C GLY A 258 15.61 -3.94 3.24
N PHE A 259 16.02 -5.13 2.83
CA PHE A 259 16.33 -6.25 3.71
C PHE A 259 17.84 -6.43 3.80
N ASP A 260 18.32 -6.73 5.00
CA ASP A 260 19.70 -7.14 5.23
C ASP A 260 19.89 -8.65 5.00
N GLU A 261 21.11 -9.17 5.25
CA GLU A 261 21.44 -10.60 5.10
C GLU A 261 20.75 -11.50 6.15
N ASP A 262 20.18 -10.92 7.21
CA ASP A 262 19.40 -11.61 8.24
C ASP A 262 17.87 -11.52 7.99
N ASP A 263 17.46 -11.08 6.80
CA ASP A 263 16.07 -10.88 6.38
C ASP A 263 15.31 -9.84 7.25
N LEU A 264 16.02 -8.87 7.81
CA LEU A 264 15.44 -7.78 8.57
C LEU A 264 15.26 -6.54 7.70
N MET A 265 14.04 -6.00 7.69
CA MET A 265 13.74 -4.77 6.98
C MET A 265 14.33 -3.57 7.71
N GLN A 266 15.21 -2.86 7.03
CA GLN A 266 15.80 -1.61 7.49
C GLN A 266 15.19 -0.42 6.77
N ILE A 267 15.01 0.70 7.49
CA ILE A 267 14.58 1.99 6.93
C ILE A 267 15.56 3.05 7.42
N GLY A 268 16.11 3.85 6.51
CA GLY A 268 17.08 4.89 6.88
C GLY A 268 17.54 5.73 5.70
N ASP A 269 18.63 6.42 5.88
CA ASP A 269 19.32 7.19 4.84
C ASP A 269 20.45 6.38 4.18
N SER A 270 21.29 7.02 3.42
CA SER A 270 22.42 6.35 2.73
C SER A 270 23.44 5.68 3.67
N ASN A 271 23.40 5.97 4.96
CA ASN A 271 24.26 5.34 5.96
C ASN A 271 23.96 3.84 6.19
N ILE A 272 22.77 3.35 5.80
CA ILE A 272 22.40 1.94 5.97
C ILE A 272 22.72 1.06 4.75
N THR A 273 23.07 1.65 3.62
CA THR A 273 23.17 0.94 2.32
C THR A 273 24.20 -0.20 2.32
N ASP A 274 25.29 -0.08 3.07
CA ASP A 274 26.32 -1.13 3.13
C ASP A 274 25.79 -2.43 3.75
N ASN A 275 24.84 -2.34 4.66
CA ASN A 275 24.27 -3.48 5.38
C ASN A 275 23.09 -4.15 4.65
N LEU A 276 22.59 -3.55 3.56
CA LEU A 276 21.43 -4.08 2.86
C LEU A 276 21.83 -5.08 1.77
N TRP A 277 21.01 -6.10 1.60
CA TRP A 277 21.10 -7.08 0.51
C TRP A 277 20.24 -6.65 -0.68
N ASP A 278 18.99 -6.33 -0.42
CA ASP A 278 18.01 -5.81 -1.37
C ASP A 278 17.45 -4.48 -0.88
N ALA A 279 17.46 -3.44 -1.70
CA ALA A 279 16.99 -2.13 -1.27
C ALA A 279 16.50 -1.24 -2.41
N VAL A 280 15.54 -0.39 -2.08
CA VAL A 280 15.03 0.69 -2.95
C VAL A 280 14.90 1.99 -2.15
N GLU A 281 14.89 3.13 -2.86
CA GLU A 281 14.54 4.42 -2.29
C GLU A 281 13.11 4.78 -2.69
N PHE A 282 12.21 4.87 -1.70
CA PHE A 282 10.85 5.33 -1.92
C PHE A 282 10.19 5.73 -0.58
N GLY A 283 9.00 6.34 -0.65
CA GLY A 283 8.33 6.79 0.55
C GLY A 283 6.88 7.24 0.34
N PRO A 284 6.26 7.72 1.38
CA PRO A 284 6.80 7.97 2.73
C PRO A 284 6.91 6.69 3.58
N ALA A 285 7.80 6.68 4.59
CA ALA A 285 7.74 5.71 5.67
C ALA A 285 6.45 5.94 6.46
N LEU A 286 5.64 4.89 6.61
CA LEU A 286 4.33 4.98 7.28
C LEU A 286 4.47 4.77 8.78
N MET A 287 5.29 3.79 9.14
CA MET A 287 5.56 3.37 10.51
C MET A 287 7.01 2.91 10.63
N VAL A 288 7.67 3.28 11.70
CA VAL A 288 9.04 2.84 12.04
C VAL A 288 9.07 2.53 13.51
N ASP A 289 9.55 1.35 13.89
CA ASP A 289 9.66 0.85 15.28
C ASP A 289 8.33 0.99 16.06
N GLY A 290 7.19 0.68 15.39
CA GLY A 290 5.86 0.79 15.97
C GLY A 290 5.29 2.21 16.05
N GLU A 291 6.03 3.24 15.64
CA GLU A 291 5.61 4.63 15.67
C GLU A 291 5.18 5.14 14.28
N SER A 292 4.01 5.79 14.20
CA SER A 292 3.57 6.45 12.97
C SER A 292 4.50 7.60 12.59
N LYS A 293 4.93 7.63 11.35
CA LYS A 293 5.70 8.73 10.74
C LYS A 293 4.83 9.62 9.83
N LEU A 294 3.51 9.55 10.02
CA LEU A 294 2.54 10.43 9.38
C LEU A 294 2.01 11.46 10.39
N LYS A 295 1.83 12.70 9.96
CA LYS A 295 1.30 13.77 10.81
C LYS A 295 -0.18 13.58 11.15
N SER A 296 -0.93 12.93 10.24
CA SER A 296 -2.37 12.68 10.41
C SER A 296 -2.75 11.35 9.73
N ALA A 297 -4.05 11.01 9.79
CA ALA A 297 -4.58 9.86 9.06
C ALA A 297 -4.48 10.01 7.52
N SER A 298 -4.25 11.23 7.01
CA SER A 298 -3.90 11.48 5.61
C SER A 298 -2.39 11.64 5.47
N SER A 299 -1.81 11.01 4.46
CA SER A 299 -0.39 11.22 4.13
C SER A 299 -0.13 12.58 3.45
N GLY A 300 -1.18 13.28 3.01
CA GLY A 300 -1.08 14.48 2.19
C GLY A 300 -0.85 14.22 0.69
N TRP A 301 -0.85 12.96 0.27
CA TRP A 301 -0.71 12.57 -1.16
C TRP A 301 -2.04 12.27 -1.86
N GLY A 302 -3.17 12.49 -1.18
CA GLY A 302 -4.52 12.32 -1.71
C GLY A 302 -4.90 10.87 -2.03
N LEU A 303 -6.09 10.70 -2.62
CA LEU A 303 -6.63 9.40 -2.99
C LEU A 303 -5.94 8.85 -4.24
N GLN A 304 -5.14 7.82 -4.06
CA GLN A 304 -4.38 7.15 -5.13
C GLN A 304 -4.37 5.63 -4.94
N PRO A 305 -4.10 4.83 -5.98
CA PRO A 305 -3.67 3.45 -5.78
C PRO A 305 -2.38 3.44 -4.95
N ARG A 306 -2.20 2.43 -4.11
CA ARG A 306 -1.06 2.35 -3.20
C ARG A 306 -0.45 0.97 -3.22
N THR A 307 0.87 0.94 -3.09
CA THR A 307 1.63 -0.24 -2.72
C THR A 307 2.42 0.10 -1.47
N ALA A 308 2.44 -0.82 -0.52
CA ALA A 308 3.27 -0.70 0.67
C ALA A 308 3.86 -2.05 1.05
N ILE A 309 5.04 -2.02 1.64
CA ILE A 309 5.69 -3.18 2.24
C ILE A 309 6.04 -2.84 3.68
N GLY A 310 6.00 -3.84 4.54
CA GLY A 310 6.36 -3.72 5.94
C GLY A 310 6.80 -5.06 6.52
N GLN A 311 7.39 -5.03 7.70
CA GLN A 311 7.76 -6.23 8.43
C GLN A 311 7.29 -6.12 9.88
N ALA A 312 6.68 -7.17 10.39
CA ALA A 312 6.29 -7.31 11.78
C ALA A 312 7.46 -7.78 12.65
N ALA A 313 7.32 -7.67 13.98
CA ALA A 313 8.37 -8.04 14.92
C ALA A 313 8.80 -9.51 14.85
N ASP A 314 7.94 -10.40 14.35
CA ASP A 314 8.20 -11.83 14.14
C ASP A 314 8.76 -12.13 12.74
N LYS A 315 9.35 -11.16 12.06
CA LYS A 315 9.85 -11.19 10.68
C LYS A 315 8.80 -11.41 9.60
N THR A 316 7.51 -11.54 9.92
CA THR A 316 6.44 -11.65 8.92
C THR A 316 6.45 -10.44 8.00
N VAL A 317 6.54 -10.65 6.69
CA VAL A 317 6.50 -9.57 5.69
C VAL A 317 5.07 -9.31 5.25
N LEU A 318 4.70 -8.04 5.20
CA LEU A 318 3.39 -7.53 4.82
C LEU A 318 3.51 -6.82 3.47
N MET A 319 2.77 -7.30 2.46
CA MET A 319 2.73 -6.69 1.13
C MET A 319 1.31 -6.24 0.82
N LEU A 320 1.09 -4.93 0.78
CA LEU A 320 -0.21 -4.31 0.57
C LEU A 320 -0.31 -3.69 -0.82
N VAL A 321 -1.38 -4.02 -1.53
CA VAL A 321 -1.78 -3.33 -2.76
C VAL A 321 -3.20 -2.82 -2.61
N ILE A 322 -3.41 -1.54 -2.89
CA ILE A 322 -4.71 -0.88 -2.88
C ILE A 322 -5.04 -0.39 -4.28
N ASP A 323 -6.20 -0.80 -4.79
CA ASP A 323 -6.74 -0.31 -6.05
C ASP A 323 -7.10 1.18 -5.96
N GLY A 324 -7.06 1.86 -7.08
CA GLY A 324 -7.44 3.27 -7.13
C GLY A 324 -8.00 3.69 -8.49
N ARG A 325 -8.39 4.96 -8.59
CA ARG A 325 -8.86 5.61 -9.82
C ARG A 325 -10.03 4.89 -10.50
N SER A 326 -10.86 4.20 -9.74
CA SER A 326 -12.02 3.47 -10.23
C SER A 326 -13.27 3.79 -9.40
N THR A 327 -14.46 3.45 -9.93
CA THR A 327 -15.74 3.62 -9.21
C THR A 327 -15.88 2.67 -8.02
N ARG A 328 -15.10 1.56 -7.99
CA ARG A 328 -15.12 0.59 -6.90
C ARG A 328 -14.08 0.91 -5.82
N SER A 329 -13.03 1.62 -6.20
CA SER A 329 -11.93 2.02 -5.32
C SER A 329 -11.34 3.33 -5.84
N ALA A 330 -11.56 4.43 -5.12
CA ALA A 330 -10.96 5.71 -5.44
C ALA A 330 -9.46 5.73 -5.07
N GLY A 331 -9.10 4.93 -4.07
CA GLY A 331 -7.77 4.81 -3.52
C GLY A 331 -7.70 5.14 -2.04
N ALA A 332 -6.49 5.04 -1.48
CA ALA A 332 -6.17 5.44 -0.11
C ALA A 332 -5.30 6.71 -0.09
N THR A 333 -5.33 7.42 1.04
CA THR A 333 -4.54 8.63 1.28
C THR A 333 -3.13 8.32 1.75
#